data_87fcfd23ecbce9a3ba9e28b3dd6a1a12
#
_entry.id   87fcfd23ecbce9a3ba9e28b3dd6a1a12
#
_cell.length_a   1.000
_cell.length_b   1.000
_cell.length_c   1.000
_cell.angle_alpha   90.00
_cell.angle_beta   90.00
_cell.angle_gamma   90.00
#
_symmetry.space_group_name_H-M   'P 1'
#
loop_
_entity.id
_entity.type
_entity.pdbx_description
1 polymer ?
#
loop_
_entity_poly.entity_id
_entity_poly.type
_entity_poly.pdbx_seq_one_letter_code
_entity_poly.pdbx_strand_id
1 'polypeptide(L)'
;RLITASTLAMGQRIVILDEPLANLDTAGAEMLMSTLTSLAKSGYCIIVIEPRLDVVLPFVDKVFHVGNRNVNEITDRENYLKEQSTEIEDTCSTFSGTLPAFSLADVAFAVKERDILNGVTFDILKGSRTVLLGENGCGKTTLLRLISRLEKPTRGVILQNIDDKFGQKSKQSKKWYKKVGVVYQNPDYQLFMPTVEKEIKFGAKSDEYADEIAEKFGIKHLYARHPQSLSEGQKRRVSIAAVVATD
;
A
#
# COMPACT_ATOMS: atom_id res chain seq x y z
N ARG A 1 -17.55 5.51 3.13
CA ARG A 1 -18.85 5.32 3.82
C ARG A 1 -19.61 6.65 4.02
N LEU A 2 -19.00 7.68 4.62
CA LEU A 2 -19.67 8.99 4.81
C LEU A 2 -20.09 9.63 3.49
N ILE A 3 -19.23 9.61 2.46
CA ILE A 3 -19.54 10.16 1.14
C ILE A 3 -20.72 9.42 0.50
N THR A 4 -20.71 8.09 0.54
CA THR A 4 -21.82 7.27 0.03
C THR A 4 -23.13 7.58 0.75
N ALA A 5 -23.09 7.69 2.09
CA ALA A 5 -24.26 8.05 2.90
C ALA A 5 -24.79 9.45 2.57
N SER A 6 -23.92 10.43 2.36
CA SER A 6 -24.34 11.79 2.00
C SER A 6 -24.97 11.86 0.60
N THR A 7 -24.43 11.11 -0.37
CA THR A 7 -25.00 11.01 -1.72
C THR A 7 -26.41 10.40 -1.67
N LEU A 8 -26.58 9.34 -0.88
CA LEU A 8 -27.89 8.71 -0.69
C LEU A 8 -28.92 9.63 -0.02
N ALA A 9 -28.46 10.45 0.94
CA ALA A 9 -29.34 11.41 1.63
C ALA A 9 -29.91 12.50 0.72
N MET A 10 -29.30 12.73 -0.46
CA MET A 10 -29.80 13.70 -1.45
C MET A 10 -30.96 13.17 -2.31
N GLY A 11 -31.45 11.96 -2.06
CA GLY A 11 -32.63 11.37 -2.73
C GLY A 11 -32.39 10.92 -4.17
N GLN A 12 -31.15 10.81 -4.61
CA GLN A 12 -30.79 10.33 -5.94
C GLN A 12 -31.01 8.82 -6.05
N ARG A 13 -31.58 8.37 -7.17
CA ARG A 13 -31.82 6.95 -7.44
C ARG A 13 -30.76 6.27 -8.31
N ILE A 14 -29.80 7.02 -8.81
CA ILE A 14 -28.64 6.50 -9.56
C ILE A 14 -27.40 6.88 -8.77
N VAL A 15 -26.61 5.89 -8.40
CA VAL A 15 -25.39 6.04 -7.61
C VAL A 15 -24.21 5.46 -8.41
N ILE A 16 -23.22 6.31 -8.66
CA ILE A 16 -21.97 5.93 -9.35
C ILE A 16 -20.84 6.02 -8.35
N LEU A 17 -20.09 4.94 -8.21
CA LEU A 17 -19.00 4.80 -7.25
C LEU A 17 -17.72 4.43 -8.01
N ASP A 18 -16.71 5.27 -7.87
CA ASP A 18 -15.39 5.05 -8.45
C ASP A 18 -14.41 4.58 -7.36
N GLU A 19 -13.89 3.37 -7.52
CA GLU A 19 -13.01 2.66 -6.58
C GLU A 19 -13.47 2.73 -5.09
N PRO A 20 -14.76 2.43 -4.80
CA PRO A 20 -15.29 2.60 -3.45
C PRO A 20 -14.68 1.66 -2.41
N LEU A 21 -14.02 0.60 -2.86
CA LEU A 21 -13.34 -0.38 -2.00
C LEU A 21 -11.89 0.00 -1.72
N ALA A 22 -11.36 1.05 -2.33
CA ALA A 22 -10.03 1.54 -2.04
C ALA A 22 -9.90 1.84 -0.53
N ASN A 23 -8.83 1.36 0.08
CA ASN A 23 -8.55 1.51 1.52
C ASN A 23 -9.54 0.81 2.49
N LEU A 24 -10.43 -0.05 2.00
CA LEU A 24 -11.23 -0.92 2.85
C LEU A 24 -10.53 -2.28 3.03
N ASP A 25 -10.63 -2.83 4.23
CA ASP A 25 -10.34 -4.23 4.50
C ASP A 25 -11.46 -5.13 3.96
N THR A 26 -11.26 -6.44 3.97
CA THR A 26 -12.22 -7.41 3.41
C THR A 26 -13.60 -7.26 4.05
N ALA A 27 -13.68 -7.20 5.37
CA ALA A 27 -14.95 -7.04 6.08
C ALA A 27 -15.65 -5.72 5.75
N GLY A 28 -14.88 -4.63 5.62
CA GLY A 28 -15.38 -3.33 5.20
C GLY A 28 -15.90 -3.30 3.77
N ALA A 29 -15.23 -4.02 2.87
CA ALA A 29 -15.64 -4.15 1.47
C ALA A 29 -16.94 -4.97 1.34
N GLU A 30 -17.02 -6.13 2.00
CA GLU A 30 -18.24 -6.97 2.03
C GLU A 30 -19.44 -6.22 2.59
N MET A 31 -19.24 -5.49 3.71
CA MET A 31 -20.31 -4.68 4.31
C MET A 31 -20.80 -3.59 3.38
N LEU A 32 -19.90 -2.90 2.65
CA LEU A 32 -20.28 -1.90 1.67
C LEU A 32 -21.07 -2.53 0.53
N MET A 33 -20.57 -3.62 -0.07
CA MET A 33 -21.23 -4.30 -1.18
C MET A 33 -22.61 -4.86 -0.79
N SER A 34 -22.74 -5.42 0.41
CA SER A 34 -24.04 -5.85 0.94
C SER A 34 -25.03 -4.69 1.09
N THR A 35 -24.55 -3.53 1.54
CA THR A 35 -25.37 -2.31 1.65
C THR A 35 -25.84 -1.86 0.25
N LEU A 36 -24.94 -1.83 -0.74
CA LEU A 36 -25.26 -1.46 -2.11
C LEU A 36 -26.26 -2.42 -2.74
N THR A 37 -26.12 -3.73 -2.49
CA THR A 37 -27.09 -4.74 -2.92
C THR A 37 -28.49 -4.50 -2.33
N SER A 38 -28.55 -4.13 -1.06
CA SER A 38 -29.83 -3.80 -0.40
C SER A 38 -30.50 -2.57 -1.02
N LEU A 39 -29.71 -1.57 -1.39
CA LEU A 39 -30.20 -0.38 -2.09
C LEU A 39 -30.69 -0.71 -3.50
N ALA A 40 -29.97 -1.57 -4.24
CA ALA A 40 -30.40 -2.02 -5.56
C ALA A 40 -31.77 -2.72 -5.49
N LYS A 41 -31.99 -3.60 -4.49
CA LYS A 41 -33.28 -4.22 -4.22
C LYS A 41 -34.39 -3.21 -3.89
N SER A 42 -34.04 -2.03 -3.38
CA SER A 42 -34.97 -0.93 -3.10
C SER A 42 -35.18 0.00 -4.30
N GLY A 43 -34.73 -0.41 -5.51
CA GLY A 43 -34.95 0.30 -6.76
C GLY A 43 -33.91 1.36 -7.11
N TYR A 44 -32.74 1.35 -6.47
CA TYR A 44 -31.59 2.16 -6.87
C TYR A 44 -30.83 1.51 -8.04
N CYS A 45 -30.39 2.32 -8.99
CA CYS A 45 -29.42 1.90 -10.01
C CYS A 45 -28.01 2.19 -9.47
N ILE A 46 -27.17 1.17 -9.40
CA ILE A 46 -25.82 1.28 -8.82
C ILE A 46 -24.80 0.90 -9.86
N ILE A 47 -23.81 1.77 -10.09
CA ILE A 47 -22.67 1.55 -10.96
C ILE A 47 -21.42 1.61 -10.09
N VAL A 48 -20.65 0.52 -10.09
CA VAL A 48 -19.38 0.43 -9.36
C VAL A 48 -18.25 0.26 -10.37
N ILE A 49 -17.24 1.12 -10.28
CA ILE A 49 -15.98 1.00 -11.02
C ILE A 49 -14.96 0.47 -10.03
N GLU A 50 -14.42 -0.72 -10.26
CA GLU A 50 -13.55 -1.37 -9.28
C GLU A 50 -12.61 -2.37 -9.99
N PRO A 51 -11.29 -2.30 -9.76
CA PRO A 51 -10.36 -3.27 -10.33
C PRO A 51 -10.37 -4.63 -9.62
N ARG A 52 -10.84 -4.71 -8.37
CA ARG A 52 -10.88 -5.95 -7.57
C ARG A 52 -12.13 -6.77 -7.88
N LEU A 53 -12.10 -7.50 -8.97
CA LEU A 53 -13.24 -8.29 -9.46
C LEU A 53 -13.68 -9.39 -8.50
N ASP A 54 -12.73 -10.08 -7.89
CA ASP A 54 -12.95 -11.16 -6.93
C ASP A 54 -13.88 -10.74 -5.78
N VAL A 55 -13.75 -9.49 -5.33
CA VAL A 55 -14.56 -8.94 -4.23
C VAL A 55 -15.96 -8.53 -4.69
N VAL A 56 -16.11 -7.98 -5.91
CA VAL A 56 -17.38 -7.39 -6.35
C VAL A 56 -18.29 -8.37 -7.08
N LEU A 57 -17.73 -9.37 -7.76
CA LEU A 57 -18.49 -10.31 -8.60
C LEU A 57 -19.69 -11.00 -7.91
N PRO A 58 -19.61 -11.40 -6.62
CA PRO A 58 -20.74 -11.99 -5.92
C PRO A 58 -21.94 -11.06 -5.72
N PHE A 59 -21.74 -9.74 -5.89
CA PHE A 59 -22.71 -8.71 -5.53
C PHE A 59 -23.31 -7.96 -6.73
N VAL A 60 -22.88 -8.25 -7.96
CA VAL A 60 -23.26 -7.50 -9.16
C VAL A 60 -24.02 -8.35 -10.16
N ASP A 61 -25.01 -7.74 -10.84
CA ASP A 61 -25.84 -8.41 -11.84
C ASP A 61 -25.16 -8.45 -13.21
N LYS A 62 -24.43 -7.40 -13.59
CA LYS A 62 -23.72 -7.25 -14.86
C LYS A 62 -22.30 -6.75 -14.67
N VAL A 63 -21.40 -7.23 -15.52
CA VAL A 63 -19.99 -6.82 -15.54
C VAL A 63 -19.63 -6.35 -16.93
N PHE A 64 -19.00 -5.19 -17.00
CA PHE A 64 -18.46 -4.61 -18.22
C PHE A 64 -16.96 -4.41 -18.10
N HIS A 65 -16.21 -4.92 -19.06
CA HIS A 65 -14.78 -4.65 -19.17
C HIS A 65 -14.53 -3.50 -20.12
N VAL A 66 -13.77 -2.50 -19.65
CA VAL A 66 -13.32 -1.36 -20.44
C VAL A 66 -11.87 -1.58 -20.83
N GLY A 67 -11.63 -1.82 -22.11
CA GLY A 67 -10.29 -2.06 -22.63
C GLY A 67 -10.20 -1.73 -24.14
N ASN A 68 -9.01 -1.38 -24.62
CA ASN A 68 -8.75 -1.07 -26.02
C ASN A 68 -9.74 -0.06 -26.65
N ARG A 69 -10.18 0.94 -25.87
CA ARG A 69 -11.19 1.95 -26.22
C ARG A 69 -12.60 1.40 -26.49
N ASN A 70 -12.86 0.19 -26.06
CA ASN A 70 -14.17 -0.49 -26.17
C ASN A 70 -14.69 -0.87 -24.79
N VAL A 71 -16.02 -1.16 -24.74
CA VAL A 71 -16.70 -1.66 -23.56
C VAL A 71 -17.41 -2.95 -23.95
N ASN A 72 -17.08 -4.04 -23.27
CA ASN A 72 -17.63 -5.37 -23.56
C ASN A 72 -18.32 -5.93 -22.30
N GLU A 73 -19.51 -6.49 -22.45
CA GLU A 73 -20.19 -7.22 -21.37
C GLU A 73 -19.50 -8.58 -21.17
N ILE A 74 -19.17 -8.91 -19.93
CA ILE A 74 -18.59 -10.19 -19.53
C ILE A 74 -19.73 -11.13 -19.15
N THR A 75 -20.02 -12.10 -20.02
CA THR A 75 -21.06 -13.11 -19.81
C THR A 75 -20.55 -14.34 -19.08
N ASP A 76 -19.31 -14.77 -19.39
CA ASP A 76 -18.61 -15.87 -18.71
C ASP A 76 -17.65 -15.32 -17.67
N ARG A 77 -18.15 -15.14 -16.45
CA ARG A 77 -17.41 -14.53 -15.34
C ARG A 77 -16.30 -15.44 -14.80
N GLU A 78 -16.53 -16.76 -14.79
CA GLU A 78 -15.55 -17.71 -14.26
C GLU A 78 -14.31 -17.80 -15.17
N ASN A 79 -14.53 -17.87 -16.48
CA ASN A 79 -13.43 -17.90 -17.42
C ASN A 79 -12.66 -16.58 -17.42
N TYR A 80 -13.37 -15.46 -17.35
CA TYR A 80 -12.74 -14.15 -17.27
C TYR A 80 -11.86 -13.99 -16.02
N LEU A 81 -12.27 -14.48 -14.86
CA LEU A 81 -11.44 -14.48 -13.64
C LEU A 81 -10.18 -15.33 -13.80
N LYS A 82 -10.30 -16.51 -14.44
CA LYS A 82 -9.14 -17.38 -14.71
C LYS A 82 -8.14 -16.71 -15.64
N GLU A 83 -8.59 -16.02 -16.68
CA GLU A 83 -7.74 -15.29 -17.62
C GLU A 83 -7.03 -14.08 -16.96
N GLN A 84 -7.68 -13.45 -15.96
CA GLN A 84 -7.09 -12.34 -15.21
C GLN A 84 -6.20 -12.80 -14.05
N SER A 85 -6.38 -14.02 -13.57
CA SER A 85 -5.49 -14.60 -12.57
C SER A 85 -4.14 -14.93 -13.24
N THR A 86 -3.18 -14.04 -13.11
CA THR A 86 -1.79 -14.35 -13.43
C THR A 86 -1.35 -15.48 -12.49
N GLU A 87 -0.99 -16.64 -13.01
CA GLU A 87 -0.28 -17.64 -12.22
C GLU A 87 1.03 -16.99 -11.73
N ILE A 88 1.02 -16.55 -10.49
CA ILE A 88 2.22 -16.10 -9.84
C ILE A 88 3.01 -17.39 -9.57
N GLU A 89 4.04 -17.64 -10.38
CA GLU A 89 4.99 -18.70 -10.06
C GLU A 89 5.42 -18.51 -8.61
N ASP A 90 5.29 -19.57 -7.81
CA ASP A 90 5.74 -19.57 -6.41
C ASP A 90 7.26 -19.42 -6.37
N THR A 91 7.71 -18.16 -6.49
CA THR A 91 9.13 -17.80 -6.35
C THR A 91 9.54 -17.75 -4.89
N CYS A 92 8.76 -18.35 -3.99
CA CYS A 92 9.10 -18.46 -2.59
C CYS A 92 10.25 -19.45 -2.43
N SER A 93 11.46 -19.04 -2.81
CA SER A 93 12.69 -19.73 -2.40
C SER A 93 12.68 -19.78 -0.87
N THR A 94 12.91 -20.97 -0.32
CA THR A 94 13.06 -21.16 1.12
C THR A 94 14.13 -20.20 1.64
N PHE A 95 13.69 -19.17 2.34
CA PHE A 95 14.58 -18.18 2.91
C PHE A 95 15.35 -18.83 4.07
N SER A 96 16.68 -18.90 3.97
CA SER A 96 17.58 -19.56 4.94
C SER A 96 18.35 -18.57 5.83
N GLY A 97 18.02 -17.28 5.78
CA GLY A 97 18.67 -16.25 6.60
C GLY A 97 18.38 -16.44 8.09
N THR A 98 19.42 -16.34 8.92
CA THR A 98 19.33 -16.53 10.37
C THR A 98 19.54 -15.21 11.15
N LEU A 99 20.10 -14.20 10.51
CA LEU A 99 20.44 -12.94 11.17
C LEU A 99 19.27 -11.95 11.12
N PRO A 100 18.77 -11.45 12.26
CA PRO A 100 17.73 -10.45 12.26
C PRO A 100 18.25 -9.10 11.76
N ALA A 101 17.48 -8.43 10.91
CA ALA A 101 17.63 -7.02 10.59
C ALA A 101 17.01 -6.17 11.70
N PHE A 102 15.87 -6.62 12.22
CA PHE A 102 15.17 -6.03 13.35
C PHE A 102 14.75 -7.11 14.33
N SER A 103 14.93 -6.85 15.64
CA SER A 103 14.36 -7.65 16.72
C SER A 103 13.50 -6.75 17.59
N LEU A 104 12.24 -7.13 17.75
CA LEU A 104 11.30 -6.48 18.63
C LEU A 104 11.15 -7.34 19.89
N ALA A 105 11.30 -6.73 21.06
CA ALA A 105 11.15 -7.41 22.34
C ALA A 105 10.19 -6.63 23.25
N ASP A 106 9.05 -7.23 23.57
CA ASP A 106 7.97 -6.69 24.40
C ASP A 106 7.56 -5.27 24.03
N VAL A 107 7.47 -4.97 22.74
CA VAL A 107 7.17 -3.63 22.22
C VAL A 107 5.71 -3.30 22.45
N ALA A 108 5.46 -2.21 23.18
CA ALA A 108 4.14 -1.64 23.37
C ALA A 108 4.11 -0.18 22.91
N PHE A 109 2.95 0.28 22.49
CA PHE A 109 2.71 1.66 22.11
C PHE A 109 1.29 2.07 22.45
N ALA A 110 1.18 3.15 23.21
CA ALA A 110 -0.09 3.75 23.59
C ALA A 110 -0.14 5.23 23.20
N VAL A 111 -1.31 5.71 22.86
CA VAL A 111 -1.60 7.14 22.64
C VAL A 111 -2.65 7.56 23.64
N LYS A 112 -2.28 8.48 24.53
CA LYS A 112 -3.09 8.85 25.70
C LYS A 112 -3.40 7.60 26.54
N GLU A 113 -4.68 7.24 26.68
CA GLU A 113 -5.16 6.07 27.46
C GLU A 113 -5.48 4.85 26.57
N ARG A 114 -5.19 4.90 25.27
CA ARG A 114 -5.50 3.81 24.34
C ARG A 114 -4.25 3.05 23.94
N ASP A 115 -4.21 1.78 24.31
CA ASP A 115 -3.20 0.84 23.82
C ASP A 115 -3.45 0.53 22.33
N ILE A 116 -2.40 0.68 21.52
CA ILE A 116 -2.43 0.36 20.09
C ILE A 116 -1.67 -0.92 19.83
N LEU A 117 -0.54 -1.10 20.50
CA LEU A 117 0.28 -2.31 20.46
C LEU A 117 0.64 -2.72 21.88
N ASN A 118 0.60 -4.02 22.17
CA ASN A 118 0.92 -4.52 23.51
C ASN A 118 1.74 -5.81 23.42
N GLY A 119 3.00 -5.76 23.89
CA GLY A 119 3.87 -6.92 24.04
C GLY A 119 4.32 -7.57 22.72
N VAL A 120 4.49 -6.79 21.66
CA VAL A 120 4.88 -7.30 20.34
C VAL A 120 6.33 -7.79 20.37
N THR A 121 6.52 -9.08 20.05
CA THR A 121 7.84 -9.73 20.05
C THR A 121 7.99 -10.60 18.81
N PHE A 122 8.90 -10.24 17.90
CA PHE A 122 9.28 -11.02 16.72
C PHE A 122 10.53 -10.45 16.06
N ASP A 123 11.11 -11.22 15.14
CA ASP A 123 12.27 -10.83 14.34
C ASP A 123 11.88 -10.63 12.87
N ILE A 124 12.51 -9.66 12.22
CA ILE A 124 12.54 -9.49 10.78
C ILE A 124 13.95 -9.83 10.31
N LEU A 125 14.09 -10.86 9.49
CA LEU A 125 15.40 -11.37 9.10
C LEU A 125 16.00 -10.58 7.93
N LYS A 126 17.31 -10.44 7.86
CA LYS A 126 18.01 -9.81 6.73
C LYS A 126 17.72 -10.55 5.42
N GLY A 127 17.34 -9.79 4.39
CA GLY A 127 17.01 -10.34 3.07
C GLY A 127 15.63 -11.03 2.98
N SER A 128 14.87 -11.10 4.10
CA SER A 128 13.51 -11.65 4.06
C SER A 128 12.50 -10.67 3.45
N ARG A 129 11.44 -11.22 2.87
CA ARG A 129 10.23 -10.50 2.48
C ARG A 129 9.17 -10.79 3.53
N THR A 130 8.84 -9.79 4.34
CA THR A 130 7.89 -9.93 5.46
C THR A 130 6.63 -9.14 5.18
N VAL A 131 5.46 -9.74 5.36
CA VAL A 131 4.15 -9.10 5.23
C VAL A 131 3.51 -8.97 6.61
N LEU A 132 2.96 -7.78 6.91
CA LEU A 132 2.14 -7.53 8.09
C LEU A 132 0.67 -7.51 7.67
N LEU A 133 -0.10 -8.50 8.10
CA LEU A 133 -1.53 -8.64 7.82
C LEU A 133 -2.37 -8.25 9.05
N GLY A 134 -3.60 -7.83 8.80
CA GLY A 134 -4.58 -7.50 9.84
C GLY A 134 -5.59 -6.46 9.38
N GLU A 135 -6.67 -6.31 10.13
CA GLU A 135 -7.75 -5.36 9.87
C GLU A 135 -7.30 -3.89 9.91
N ASN A 136 -8.15 -3.00 9.38
CA ASN A 136 -7.89 -1.58 9.48
C ASN A 136 -7.95 -1.11 10.94
N GLY A 137 -6.95 -0.32 11.34
CA GLY A 137 -6.86 0.18 12.71
C GLY A 137 -6.20 -0.76 13.73
N CYS A 138 -5.76 -1.98 13.34
CA CYS A 138 -5.09 -2.93 14.24
C CYS A 138 -3.63 -2.56 14.62
N GLY A 139 -3.10 -1.43 14.11
CA GLY A 139 -1.78 -0.94 14.50
C GLY A 139 -0.64 -1.21 13.50
N LYS A 140 -0.90 -1.73 12.28
CA LYS A 140 0.15 -2.00 11.26
C LYS A 140 1.00 -0.76 10.95
N THR A 141 0.34 0.36 10.68
CA THR A 141 1.04 1.63 10.39
C THR A 141 1.80 2.14 11.60
N THR A 142 1.28 1.94 12.80
CA THR A 142 1.96 2.29 14.05
C THR A 142 3.23 1.46 14.22
N LEU A 143 3.14 0.15 13.99
CA LEU A 143 4.30 -0.73 14.03
C LEU A 143 5.38 -0.34 13.01
N LEU A 144 4.97 -0.01 11.77
CA LEU A 144 5.87 0.51 10.75
C LEU A 144 6.59 1.79 11.21
N ARG A 145 5.86 2.74 11.83
CA ARG A 145 6.42 3.99 12.36
C ARG A 145 7.42 3.75 13.49
N LEU A 146 7.19 2.75 14.33
CA LEU A 146 8.12 2.34 15.39
C LEU A 146 9.39 1.70 14.81
N ILE A 147 9.26 0.78 13.86
CA ILE A 147 10.39 0.13 13.17
C ILE A 147 11.23 1.17 12.42
N SER A 148 10.58 2.13 11.75
CA SER A 148 11.26 3.21 11.03
C SER A 148 11.71 4.36 11.93
N ARG A 149 11.58 4.26 13.25
CA ARG A 149 11.95 5.28 14.25
C ARG A 149 11.27 6.64 14.07
N LEU A 150 10.16 6.70 13.37
CA LEU A 150 9.31 7.89 13.30
C LEU A 150 8.57 8.11 14.62
N GLU A 151 8.39 7.02 15.40
CA GLU A 151 7.82 7.03 16.75
C GLU A 151 8.72 6.21 17.68
N LYS A 152 8.54 6.40 19.00
CA LYS A 152 9.24 5.63 20.03
C LYS A 152 8.23 4.72 20.76
N PRO A 153 8.59 3.46 21.04
CA PRO A 153 7.72 2.60 21.84
C PRO A 153 7.56 3.15 23.26
N THR A 154 6.39 2.96 23.86
CA THR A 154 6.13 3.30 25.27
C THR A 154 6.77 2.29 26.21
N ARG A 155 6.90 1.03 25.77
CA ARG A 155 7.58 -0.06 26.49
C ARG A 155 8.28 -0.97 25.48
N GLY A 156 9.27 -1.72 25.95
CA GLY A 156 10.03 -2.66 25.12
C GLY A 156 11.15 -2.01 24.32
N VAL A 157 11.76 -2.79 23.47
CA VAL A 157 12.94 -2.38 22.71
C VAL A 157 12.86 -2.90 21.27
N ILE A 158 13.29 -2.06 20.33
CA ILE A 158 13.51 -2.44 18.93
C ILE A 158 15.01 -2.37 18.67
N LEU A 159 15.63 -3.54 18.50
CA LEU A 159 17.02 -3.70 18.15
C LEU A 159 17.15 -3.77 16.64
N GLN A 160 18.25 -3.29 16.11
CA GLN A 160 18.51 -3.21 14.68
C GLN A 160 19.93 -3.69 14.39
N ASN A 161 20.06 -4.45 13.33
CA ASN A 161 21.33 -4.98 12.86
C ASN A 161 21.56 -4.62 11.39
N ILE A 162 21.76 -3.34 11.10
CA ILE A 162 21.94 -2.88 9.73
C ILE A 162 23.42 -2.88 9.33
N ASP A 163 24.32 -2.61 10.29
CA ASP A 163 25.78 -2.53 10.07
C ASP A 163 26.56 -3.66 10.74
N ASP A 164 25.96 -4.86 10.86
CA ASP A 164 26.52 -6.02 11.58
C ASP A 164 26.89 -5.75 13.05
N LYS A 165 26.38 -4.67 13.60
CA LYS A 165 26.52 -4.27 15.00
C LYS A 165 25.21 -4.46 15.76
N PHE A 166 24.91 -5.72 16.08
CA PHE A 166 23.71 -6.08 16.82
C PHE A 166 23.74 -5.51 18.25
N GLY A 167 22.66 -4.91 18.70
CA GLY A 167 22.47 -4.57 20.11
C GLY A 167 23.04 -3.23 20.58
N GLN A 168 23.67 -2.45 19.75
CA GLN A 168 24.04 -1.10 20.19
C GLN A 168 22.81 -0.19 20.18
N LYS A 169 22.48 0.41 21.35
CA LYS A 169 21.68 1.64 21.44
C LYS A 169 22.40 2.72 20.65
N SER A 170 22.31 2.68 19.31
CA SER A 170 22.91 3.74 18.53
C SER A 170 22.14 5.02 18.90
N LYS A 171 22.86 5.96 19.55
CA LYS A 171 22.44 7.37 19.53
C LYS A 171 21.96 7.62 18.10
N GLN A 172 20.77 8.22 17.94
CA GLN A 172 20.14 8.48 16.66
C GLN A 172 21.21 8.92 15.65
N SER A 173 21.71 7.98 14.86
CA SER A 173 22.64 8.31 13.80
C SER A 173 21.86 9.22 12.86
N LYS A 174 22.37 10.43 12.62
CA LYS A 174 21.80 11.36 11.62
C LYS A 174 21.70 10.74 10.22
N LYS A 175 22.23 9.52 10.04
CA LYS A 175 22.23 8.75 8.79
C LYS A 175 21.20 7.60 8.77
N TRP A 176 20.36 7.47 9.81
CA TRP A 176 19.35 6.40 9.89
C TRP A 176 18.42 6.37 8.67
N TYR A 177 17.91 7.53 8.28
CA TYR A 177 17.01 7.68 7.12
C TYR A 177 17.64 7.26 5.78
N LYS A 178 18.96 7.15 5.70
CA LYS A 178 19.65 6.62 4.52
C LYS A 178 19.67 5.10 4.45
N LYS A 179 19.35 4.41 5.55
CA LYS A 179 19.46 2.95 5.67
C LYS A 179 18.09 2.26 5.74
N VAL A 180 17.04 3.01 6.01
CA VAL A 180 15.68 2.51 6.10
C VAL A 180 14.79 3.40 5.28
N GLY A 181 14.43 2.92 4.09
CA GLY A 181 13.48 3.57 3.22
C GLY A 181 12.05 3.30 3.66
N VAL A 182 11.20 4.31 3.68
CA VAL A 182 9.77 4.20 3.96
C VAL A 182 8.98 4.74 2.78
N VAL A 183 8.06 3.92 2.28
CA VAL A 183 7.10 4.36 1.26
C VAL A 183 5.75 4.52 1.95
N TYR A 184 5.18 5.71 1.87
CA TYR A 184 3.89 6.01 2.48
C TYR A 184 2.73 5.44 1.67
N GLN A 185 1.61 5.17 2.34
CA GLN A 185 0.39 4.67 1.70
C GLN A 185 -0.14 5.65 0.64
N ASN A 186 -0.16 6.94 0.95
CA ASN A 186 -0.48 8.00 -0.01
C ASN A 186 0.82 8.59 -0.58
N PRO A 187 1.11 8.42 -1.88
CA PRO A 187 2.33 8.94 -2.50
C PRO A 187 2.41 10.47 -2.48
N ASP A 188 1.29 11.19 -2.43
CA ASP A 188 1.28 12.65 -2.41
C ASP A 188 1.95 13.25 -1.16
N TYR A 189 2.08 12.48 -0.08
CA TYR A 189 2.83 12.91 1.11
C TYR A 189 4.35 12.80 0.94
N GLN A 190 4.80 12.19 -0.12
CA GLN A 190 6.22 11.91 -0.36
C GLN A 190 6.75 12.64 -1.60
N LEU A 191 5.91 12.89 -2.59
CA LEU A 191 6.29 13.49 -3.87
C LEU A 191 6.14 15.02 -3.81
N PHE A 192 7.25 15.75 -3.81
CA PHE A 192 7.27 17.21 -3.62
C PHE A 192 8.14 17.96 -4.63
N MET A 193 8.92 17.26 -5.46
CA MET A 193 9.77 17.88 -6.47
C MET A 193 8.98 18.32 -7.72
N PRO A 194 9.45 19.30 -8.48
CA PRO A 194 8.75 19.80 -9.67
C PRO A 194 8.73 18.83 -10.84
N THR A 195 9.63 17.85 -10.88
CA THR A 195 9.67 16.83 -11.93
C THR A 195 9.99 15.46 -11.35
N VAL A 196 9.54 14.40 -12.02
CA VAL A 196 9.83 13.00 -11.67
C VAL A 196 11.34 12.75 -11.62
N GLU A 197 12.09 13.29 -12.58
CA GLU A 197 13.55 13.18 -12.56
C GLU A 197 14.16 13.72 -11.28
N LYS A 198 13.79 14.95 -10.90
CA LYS A 198 14.31 15.57 -9.66
C LYS A 198 13.87 14.81 -8.41
N GLU A 199 12.68 14.22 -8.44
CA GLU A 199 12.19 13.41 -7.32
C GLU A 199 13.04 12.16 -7.10
N ILE A 200 13.37 11.43 -8.17
CA ILE A 200 14.16 10.19 -8.07
C ILE A 200 15.63 10.50 -7.76
N LYS A 201 16.18 11.56 -8.35
CA LYS A 201 17.57 11.99 -8.10
C LYS A 201 17.76 12.66 -6.75
N PHE A 202 16.68 13.08 -6.08
CA PHE A 202 16.75 13.71 -4.77
C PHE A 202 17.25 12.73 -3.70
N GLY A 203 18.50 12.93 -3.27
CA GLY A 203 19.14 12.05 -2.29
C GLY A 203 19.62 10.71 -2.84
N ALA A 204 19.56 10.50 -4.16
CA ALA A 204 20.09 9.31 -4.80
C ALA A 204 21.59 9.16 -4.58
N LYS A 205 22.08 7.92 -4.63
CA LYS A 205 23.50 7.57 -4.51
C LYS A 205 24.34 8.20 -5.62
N SER A 206 23.85 8.18 -6.86
CA SER A 206 24.34 8.91 -8.01
C SER A 206 23.23 9.10 -9.03
N ASP A 207 23.41 10.00 -10.00
CA ASP A 207 22.47 10.25 -11.08
C ASP A 207 22.32 9.02 -11.98
N GLU A 208 23.41 8.31 -12.26
CA GLU A 208 23.41 7.08 -13.06
C GLU A 208 22.63 5.97 -12.37
N TYR A 209 22.79 5.81 -11.05
CA TYR A 209 22.02 4.83 -10.29
C TYR A 209 20.52 5.18 -10.26
N ALA A 210 20.20 6.46 -10.10
CA ALA A 210 18.82 6.94 -10.18
C ALA A 210 18.18 6.61 -11.55
N ASP A 211 18.93 6.79 -12.62
CA ASP A 211 18.49 6.47 -13.99
C ASP A 211 18.27 4.97 -14.19
N GLU A 212 19.18 4.13 -13.68
CA GLU A 212 19.02 2.67 -13.68
C GLU A 212 17.75 2.23 -12.95
N ILE A 213 17.50 2.78 -11.77
CA ILE A 213 16.28 2.49 -11.00
C ILE A 213 15.03 2.96 -11.76
N ALA A 214 15.06 4.14 -12.37
CA ALA A 214 13.94 4.64 -13.16
C ALA A 214 13.61 3.75 -14.37
N GLU A 215 14.60 3.16 -15.00
CA GLU A 215 14.41 2.17 -16.07
C GLU A 215 13.81 0.87 -15.54
N LYS A 216 14.34 0.31 -14.44
CA LYS A 216 13.80 -0.89 -13.80
C LYS A 216 12.33 -0.75 -13.40
N PHE A 217 11.91 0.43 -12.96
CA PHE A 217 10.51 0.71 -12.60
C PHE A 217 9.66 1.16 -13.80
N GLY A 218 10.23 1.26 -15.01
CA GLY A 218 9.52 1.65 -16.22
C GLY A 218 8.95 3.07 -16.16
N ILE A 219 9.65 4.01 -15.50
CA ILE A 219 9.17 5.38 -15.27
C ILE A 219 10.07 6.47 -15.89
N LYS A 220 11.17 6.11 -16.53
CA LYS A 220 12.10 7.09 -17.11
C LYS A 220 11.43 7.98 -18.17
N HIS A 221 10.46 7.46 -18.90
CA HIS A 221 9.67 8.23 -19.86
C HIS A 221 8.79 9.33 -19.22
N LEU A 222 8.64 9.31 -17.90
CA LEU A 222 7.88 10.29 -17.13
C LEU A 222 8.73 11.42 -16.56
N TYR A 223 10.03 11.42 -16.76
CA TYR A 223 11.02 12.32 -16.13
C TYR A 223 10.66 13.80 -16.20
N ALA A 224 10.20 14.26 -17.37
CA ALA A 224 9.82 15.67 -17.57
C ALA A 224 8.46 16.05 -16.94
N ARG A 225 7.69 15.07 -16.45
CA ARG A 225 6.35 15.33 -15.93
C ARG A 225 6.40 15.78 -14.47
N HIS A 226 5.42 16.58 -14.08
CA HIS A 226 5.19 16.92 -12.67
C HIS A 226 4.57 15.71 -11.96
N PRO A 227 5.04 15.29 -10.77
CA PRO A 227 4.51 14.12 -10.05
C PRO A 227 2.99 14.16 -9.85
N GLN A 228 2.41 15.32 -9.58
CA GLN A 228 0.97 15.47 -9.40
C GLN A 228 0.13 15.23 -10.66
N SER A 229 0.74 15.24 -11.85
CA SER A 229 0.06 14.94 -13.11
C SER A 229 0.01 13.45 -13.45
N LEU A 230 0.57 12.61 -12.60
CA LEU A 230 0.66 11.16 -12.79
C LEU A 230 -0.58 10.44 -12.30
N SER A 231 -0.87 9.27 -12.89
CA SER A 231 -1.85 8.35 -12.31
C SER A 231 -1.36 7.80 -10.97
N GLU A 232 -2.28 7.32 -10.12
CA GLU A 232 -1.96 6.81 -8.77
C GLU A 232 -0.90 5.69 -8.83
N GLY A 233 -1.04 4.75 -9.78
CA GLY A 233 -0.06 3.69 -9.98
C GLY A 233 1.31 4.20 -10.45
N GLN A 234 1.36 5.27 -11.26
CA GLN A 234 2.61 5.92 -11.65
C GLN A 234 3.25 6.63 -10.46
N LYS A 235 2.48 7.40 -9.67
CA LYS A 235 2.95 8.05 -8.43
C LYS A 235 3.57 7.03 -7.47
N ARG A 236 2.90 5.87 -7.28
CA ARG A 236 3.39 4.82 -6.40
C ARG A 236 4.72 4.23 -6.88
N ARG A 237 4.87 3.98 -8.19
CA ARG A 237 6.16 3.52 -8.77
C ARG A 237 7.26 4.57 -8.59
N VAL A 238 6.96 5.84 -8.79
CA VAL A 238 7.92 6.94 -8.57
C VAL A 238 8.33 7.02 -7.09
N SER A 239 7.39 6.92 -6.15
CA SER A 239 7.68 6.93 -4.71
C SER A 239 8.60 5.80 -4.28
N ILE A 240 8.36 4.58 -4.80
CA ILE A 240 9.22 3.42 -4.51
C ILE A 240 10.60 3.63 -5.13
N ALA A 241 10.67 4.04 -6.40
CA ALA A 241 11.93 4.28 -7.10
C ALA A 241 12.79 5.34 -6.40
N ALA A 242 12.18 6.45 -5.95
CA ALA A 242 12.87 7.50 -5.22
C ALA A 242 13.48 7.00 -3.91
N VAL A 243 12.79 6.12 -3.17
CA VAL A 243 13.32 5.50 -1.95
C VAL A 243 14.46 4.53 -2.27
N VAL A 244 14.30 3.68 -3.28
CA VAL A 244 15.32 2.69 -3.67
C VAL A 244 16.59 3.38 -4.20
N ALA A 245 16.48 4.51 -4.88
CA ALA A 245 17.61 5.26 -5.41
C ALA A 245 18.53 5.87 -4.33
N THR A 246 18.07 5.95 -3.07
CA THR A 246 18.86 6.55 -1.95
C THR A 246 19.90 5.59 -1.35
N ASP A 247 19.93 4.32 -1.71
CA ASP A 247 20.82 3.29 -1.13
C ASP A 247 22.30 3.43 -1.57
#